data_feb3c352b91061ec38f9b10942848852
#
_entry.id   feb3c352b91061ec38f9b10942848852
#
_cell.length_a   1.000
_cell.length_b   1.000
_cell.length_c   1.000
_cell.angle_alpha   90.00
_cell.angle_beta   90.00
_cell.angle_gamma   90.00
#
_symmetry.space_group_name_H-M   'P 1'
#
loop_
_entity.id
_entity.type
_entity.pdbx_description
1 polymer ?
#
loop_
_entity_poly.entity_id
_entity_poly.type
_entity_poly.pdbx_seq_one_letter_code
_entity_poly.pdbx_strand_id
1 'polypeptide(L)'
;TGSTRVGKLILKQAAEKVQRVTMELSGHSPFIVFDDVDINKVTDMAIAAKFRNNGQVCISPNRFYIHENKKDEFTKQIVEKTKKLKIGNGLNNDTHLGPLTTKKRLNELELLVDKTKKEGATVLCGGQRPPTFNKGYFYEPTVFDNVKDNFTIMKEEPFGPLIPLLTFK
;
A
#
# COMPACT_ATOMS: atom_id res chain seq x y z
N THR A 1 -17.40 8.82 5.76
CA THR A 1 -16.13 8.26 5.28
C THR A 1 -16.39 7.07 4.38
N GLY A 2 -15.47 6.74 3.48
CA GLY A 2 -15.56 5.59 2.59
C GLY A 2 -14.85 5.81 1.26
N SER A 3 -15.20 4.99 0.24
CA SER A 3 -14.65 5.18 -1.10
C SER A 3 -15.24 6.39 -1.81
N THR A 4 -14.55 6.94 -2.81
CA THR A 4 -15.05 8.03 -3.66
C THR A 4 -16.44 7.70 -4.27
N ARG A 5 -16.65 6.42 -4.65
CA ARG A 5 -17.95 5.95 -5.17
C ARG A 5 -19.07 6.12 -4.14
N VAL A 6 -18.84 5.73 -2.89
CA VAL A 6 -19.81 5.89 -1.79
C VAL A 6 -20.02 7.35 -1.48
N GLY A 7 -18.97 8.17 -1.46
CA GLY A 7 -19.08 9.62 -1.26
C GLY A 7 -19.99 10.28 -2.29
N LYS A 8 -19.87 9.94 -3.56
CA LYS A 8 -20.76 10.44 -4.63
C LYS A 8 -22.23 10.06 -4.41
N LEU A 9 -22.49 8.83 -3.92
CA LEU A 9 -23.87 8.40 -3.60
C LEU A 9 -24.45 9.19 -2.43
N ILE A 10 -23.67 9.40 -1.36
CA ILE A 10 -24.11 10.17 -0.20
C ILE A 10 -24.37 11.63 -0.58
N LEU A 11 -23.47 12.25 -1.38
CA LEU A 11 -23.68 13.62 -1.88
C LEU A 11 -24.98 13.75 -2.67
N LYS A 12 -25.29 12.79 -3.55
CA LYS A 12 -26.53 12.78 -4.31
C LYS A 12 -27.76 12.74 -3.39
N GLN A 13 -27.74 11.87 -2.37
CA GLN A 13 -28.86 11.76 -1.41
C GLN A 13 -28.97 13.00 -0.51
N ALA A 14 -27.86 13.57 -0.08
CA ALA A 14 -27.83 14.76 0.76
C ALA A 14 -28.40 16.01 0.01
N ALA A 15 -28.16 16.08 -1.31
CA ALA A 15 -28.63 17.18 -2.14
C ALA A 15 -30.17 17.29 -2.14
N GLU A 16 -30.92 16.19 -2.07
CA GLU A 16 -32.37 16.17 -2.03
C GLU A 16 -32.95 16.90 -0.80
N LYS A 17 -32.18 16.96 0.29
CA LYS A 17 -32.56 17.61 1.55
C LYS A 17 -31.70 18.84 1.86
N VAL A 18 -30.89 19.29 0.91
CA VAL A 18 -29.97 20.43 1.07
C VAL A 18 -29.07 20.28 2.31
N GLN A 19 -28.66 19.05 2.62
CA GLN A 19 -27.83 18.77 3.80
C GLN A 19 -26.36 19.10 3.52
N ARG A 20 -25.70 19.75 4.49
CA ARG A 20 -24.25 19.92 4.46
C ARG A 20 -23.56 18.59 4.77
N VAL A 21 -22.53 18.27 4.02
CA VAL A 21 -21.74 17.04 4.18
C VAL A 21 -20.27 17.35 4.30
N THR A 22 -19.56 16.61 5.15
CA THR A 22 -18.11 16.56 5.22
C THR A 22 -17.66 15.16 4.83
N MET A 23 -16.79 15.06 3.83
CA MET A 23 -16.37 13.79 3.22
C MET A 23 -14.91 13.48 3.52
N GLU A 24 -14.68 12.30 4.11
CA GLU A 24 -13.37 11.67 4.25
C GLU A 24 -13.35 10.44 3.34
N LEU A 25 -12.60 10.52 2.25
CA LEU A 25 -12.64 9.54 1.18
C LEU A 25 -11.25 8.94 0.89
N SER A 26 -11.09 8.38 -0.30
CA SER A 26 -9.85 7.72 -0.74
C SER A 26 -8.70 8.71 -0.93
N GLY A 27 -7.48 8.21 -0.82
CA GLY A 27 -6.25 8.91 -1.16
C GLY A 27 -5.28 8.02 -1.94
N HIS A 28 -4.29 8.63 -2.60
CA HIS A 28 -3.25 7.90 -3.34
C HIS A 28 -1.92 8.67 -3.25
N SER A 29 -1.45 8.83 -2.02
CA SER A 29 -0.35 9.73 -1.68
C SER A 29 0.98 9.27 -2.28
N PRO A 30 1.80 10.18 -2.83
CA PRO A 30 3.17 9.90 -3.24
C PRO A 30 4.12 9.90 -2.05
N PHE A 31 5.18 9.09 -2.14
CA PHE A 31 6.37 9.12 -1.30
C PHE A 31 7.56 9.35 -2.23
N ILE A 32 8.21 10.52 -2.12
CA ILE A 32 9.25 10.95 -3.04
C ILE A 32 10.59 10.98 -2.30
N VAL A 33 11.58 10.28 -2.85
CA VAL A 33 12.93 10.15 -2.28
C VAL A 33 13.93 10.78 -3.24
N PHE A 34 14.48 11.94 -2.86
CA PHE A 34 15.55 12.61 -3.56
C PHE A 34 16.92 12.01 -3.23
N ASP A 35 17.98 12.45 -3.89
CA ASP A 35 19.33 11.89 -3.76
C ASP A 35 20.15 12.42 -2.58
N ASP A 36 19.69 13.47 -1.92
CA ASP A 36 20.34 14.11 -0.76
C ASP A 36 19.95 13.52 0.60
N VAL A 37 19.17 12.41 0.61
CA VAL A 37 18.61 11.85 1.85
C VAL A 37 19.45 10.70 2.43
N ASP A 38 19.30 10.49 3.75
CA ASP A 38 19.77 9.28 4.46
C ASP A 38 18.79 8.14 4.21
N ILE A 39 19.19 7.17 3.39
CA ILE A 39 18.34 6.05 2.96
C ILE A 39 17.87 5.19 4.12
N ASN A 40 18.71 4.99 5.15
CA ASN A 40 18.30 4.19 6.30
C ASN A 40 17.12 4.83 7.04
N LYS A 41 17.19 6.13 7.31
CA LYS A 41 16.09 6.88 7.94
C LYS A 41 14.85 6.90 7.08
N VAL A 42 15.00 7.15 5.78
CA VAL A 42 13.86 7.26 4.85
C VAL A 42 13.16 5.91 4.68
N THR A 43 13.89 4.81 4.63
CA THR A 43 13.28 3.47 4.57
C THR A 43 12.58 3.10 5.88
N ASP A 44 13.07 3.52 7.06
CA ASP A 44 12.33 3.35 8.32
C ASP A 44 11.02 4.13 8.33
N MET A 45 11.06 5.39 7.86
CA MET A 45 9.85 6.20 7.69
C MET A 45 8.85 5.58 6.71
N ALA A 46 9.35 5.04 5.59
CA ALA A 46 8.53 4.36 4.59
C ALA A 46 7.83 3.13 5.17
N ILE A 47 8.53 2.28 5.91
CA ILE A 47 7.97 1.12 6.61
C ILE A 47 6.88 1.55 7.59
N ALA A 48 7.18 2.51 8.47
CA ALA A 48 6.24 2.99 9.48
C ALA A 48 4.98 3.62 8.85
N ALA A 49 5.14 4.45 7.83
CA ALA A 49 4.03 5.12 7.17
C ALA A 49 3.16 4.15 6.34
N LYS A 50 3.82 3.21 5.60
CA LYS A 50 3.11 2.31 4.69
C LYS A 50 2.39 1.17 5.40
N PHE A 51 3.04 0.55 6.36
CA PHE A 51 2.52 -0.68 6.95
C PHE A 51 1.65 -0.46 8.21
N ARG A 52 1.51 0.77 8.67
CA ARG A 52 0.50 1.13 9.67
C ARG A 52 -0.87 0.64 9.20
N ASN A 53 -1.55 -0.13 10.07
CA ASN A 53 -2.86 -0.73 9.77
C ASN A 53 -2.90 -1.50 8.42
N ASN A 54 -1.79 -2.18 8.07
CA ASN A 54 -1.62 -2.88 6.77
C ASN A 54 -1.80 -1.98 5.54
N GLY A 55 -1.49 -0.71 5.62
CA GLY A 55 -1.71 0.23 4.53
C GLY A 55 -3.19 0.57 4.26
N GLN A 56 -4.11 0.16 5.13
CA GLN A 56 -5.53 0.48 5.07
C GLN A 56 -5.82 1.84 5.72
N VAL A 57 -5.15 2.87 5.20
CA VAL A 57 -5.21 4.25 5.69
C VAL A 57 -5.24 5.20 4.49
N CYS A 58 -6.15 6.17 4.47
CA CYS A 58 -6.32 7.11 3.35
C CYS A 58 -5.08 7.99 3.08
N ILE A 59 -4.26 8.24 4.11
CA ILE A 59 -2.98 8.98 4.00
C ILE A 59 -1.77 8.06 3.80
N SER A 60 -1.95 6.74 3.67
CA SER A 60 -0.85 5.81 3.42
C SER A 60 -0.17 6.12 2.10
N PRO A 61 1.18 6.17 2.06
CA PRO A 61 1.88 6.32 0.79
C PRO A 61 1.65 5.08 -0.08
N ASN A 62 1.27 5.31 -1.32
CA ASN A 62 0.90 4.25 -2.26
C ASN A 62 1.70 4.31 -3.57
N ARG A 63 2.44 5.40 -3.82
CA ARG A 63 3.25 5.62 -5.02
C ARG A 63 4.63 6.06 -4.57
N PHE A 64 5.63 5.19 -4.74
CA PHE A 64 7.00 5.43 -4.29
C PHE A 64 7.87 5.82 -5.47
N TYR A 65 8.27 7.09 -5.50
CA TYR A 65 9.16 7.66 -6.51
C TYR A 65 10.56 7.79 -5.91
N ILE A 66 11.53 7.10 -6.47
CA ILE A 66 12.90 7.04 -5.95
C ILE A 66 13.83 7.63 -6.99
N HIS A 67 14.64 8.61 -6.60
CA HIS A 67 15.68 9.18 -7.47
C HIS A 67 16.66 8.07 -7.92
N GLU A 68 17.06 8.08 -9.20
CA GLU A 68 17.85 7.00 -9.81
C GLU A 68 19.13 6.69 -9.03
N ASN A 69 19.82 7.71 -8.50
CA ASN A 69 21.06 7.57 -7.71
C ASN A 69 20.87 6.82 -6.38
N LYS A 70 19.64 6.71 -5.88
CA LYS A 70 19.30 6.05 -4.61
C LYS A 70 18.49 4.77 -4.77
N LYS A 71 18.15 4.41 -6.01
CA LYS A 71 17.23 3.31 -6.33
C LYS A 71 17.69 1.99 -5.75
N ASP A 72 18.93 1.60 -6.00
CA ASP A 72 19.44 0.27 -5.62
C ASP A 72 19.55 0.14 -4.10
N GLU A 73 20.10 1.16 -3.44
CA GLU A 73 20.23 1.18 -1.99
C GLU A 73 18.86 1.19 -1.29
N PHE A 74 17.93 2.03 -1.74
CA PHE A 74 16.57 2.07 -1.21
C PHE A 74 15.86 0.73 -1.41
N THR A 75 15.92 0.16 -2.62
CA THR A 75 15.27 -1.11 -2.95
C THR A 75 15.78 -2.24 -2.05
N LYS A 76 17.09 -2.35 -1.87
CA LYS A 76 17.69 -3.34 -0.98
C LYS A 76 17.17 -3.19 0.45
N GLN A 77 17.28 -1.99 1.01
CA GLN A 77 16.91 -1.75 2.41
C GLN A 77 15.40 -1.91 2.65
N ILE A 78 14.54 -1.42 1.75
CA ILE A 78 13.09 -1.54 1.92
C ILE A 78 12.64 -3.01 1.87
N VAL A 79 13.23 -3.83 0.99
CA VAL A 79 12.96 -5.27 0.92
C VAL A 79 13.43 -5.99 2.18
N GLU A 80 14.65 -5.72 2.65
CA GLU A 80 15.18 -6.33 3.88
C GLU A 80 14.32 -5.98 5.11
N LYS A 81 13.90 -4.71 5.26
CA LYS A 81 13.04 -4.25 6.34
C LYS A 81 11.63 -4.84 6.24
N THR A 82 11.07 -4.90 5.03
CA THR A 82 9.75 -5.50 4.79
C THR A 82 9.71 -6.97 5.18
N LYS A 83 10.73 -7.75 4.84
CA LYS A 83 10.84 -9.17 5.20
C LYS A 83 10.95 -9.44 6.70
N LYS A 84 11.38 -8.46 7.50
CA LYS A 84 11.45 -8.57 8.97
C LYS A 84 10.11 -8.34 9.67
N LEU A 85 9.10 -7.87 8.95
CA LEU A 85 7.78 -7.61 9.53
C LEU A 85 7.07 -8.92 9.88
N LYS A 86 6.66 -9.04 11.12
CA LYS A 86 5.91 -10.22 11.60
C LYS A 86 4.42 -10.04 11.32
N ILE A 87 3.84 -11.02 10.66
CA ILE A 87 2.40 -11.13 10.43
C ILE A 87 1.82 -12.00 11.54
N GLY A 88 0.69 -11.60 12.12
CA GLY A 88 0.10 -12.36 13.21
C GLY A 88 -1.18 -11.77 13.79
N ASN A 89 -1.58 -12.31 14.94
CA ASN A 89 -2.69 -11.76 15.70
C ASN A 89 -2.28 -10.42 16.34
N GLY A 90 -3.06 -9.38 16.11
CA GLY A 90 -2.79 -8.03 16.62
C GLY A 90 -2.82 -7.89 18.15
N LEU A 91 -3.24 -8.93 18.89
CA LEU A 91 -3.13 -8.97 20.34
C LEU A 91 -1.74 -9.40 20.84
N ASN A 92 -0.89 -9.90 19.96
CA ASN A 92 0.49 -10.27 20.30
C ASN A 92 1.40 -9.04 20.13
N ASN A 93 2.19 -8.74 21.15
CA ASN A 93 3.04 -7.54 21.20
C ASN A 93 4.12 -7.47 20.10
N ASP A 94 4.49 -8.61 19.51
CA ASP A 94 5.50 -8.70 18.45
C ASP A 94 4.91 -8.73 17.03
N THR A 95 3.59 -8.61 16.90
CA THR A 95 2.91 -8.53 15.61
C THR A 95 3.02 -7.13 15.02
N HIS A 96 3.54 -7.04 13.78
CA HIS A 96 3.61 -5.80 13.02
C HIS A 96 2.40 -5.62 12.09
N LEU A 97 1.93 -6.72 11.47
CA LEU A 97 0.79 -6.72 10.56
C LEU A 97 -0.26 -7.75 10.99
N GLY A 98 -1.47 -7.27 11.26
CA GLY A 98 -2.65 -8.11 11.47
C GLY A 98 -3.32 -8.52 10.15
N PRO A 99 -4.57 -9.01 10.18
CA PRO A 99 -5.33 -9.30 8.97
C PRO A 99 -5.88 -8.02 8.32
N LEU A 100 -6.23 -8.11 7.04
CA LEU A 100 -7.06 -7.13 6.37
C LEU A 100 -8.49 -7.15 6.96
N THR A 101 -9.23 -6.06 6.79
CA THR A 101 -10.54 -5.86 7.44
C THR A 101 -11.62 -6.80 6.91
N THR A 102 -11.59 -7.15 5.60
CA THR A 102 -12.65 -7.93 4.96
C THR A 102 -12.11 -8.89 3.90
N LYS A 103 -12.86 -10.00 3.67
CA LYS A 103 -12.58 -10.92 2.55
C LYS A 103 -12.61 -10.21 1.20
N LYS A 104 -13.53 -9.25 1.04
CA LYS A 104 -13.63 -8.46 -0.18
C LYS A 104 -12.33 -7.72 -0.46
N ARG A 105 -11.75 -7.04 0.55
CA ARG A 105 -10.47 -6.33 0.42
C ARG A 105 -9.33 -7.27 0.07
N LEU A 106 -9.27 -8.45 0.70
CA LEU A 106 -8.26 -9.46 0.36
C LEU A 106 -8.34 -9.86 -1.12
N ASN A 107 -9.54 -10.17 -1.62
CA ASN A 107 -9.73 -10.57 -3.02
C ASN A 107 -9.37 -9.42 -4.00
N GLU A 108 -9.77 -8.18 -3.71
CA GLU A 108 -9.42 -7.01 -4.52
C GLU A 108 -7.92 -6.78 -4.57
N LEU A 109 -7.23 -6.99 -3.43
CA LEU A 109 -5.78 -6.85 -3.34
C LEU A 109 -5.05 -7.91 -4.19
N GLU A 110 -5.50 -9.17 -4.12
CA GLU A 110 -4.97 -10.26 -4.97
C GLU A 110 -5.11 -9.94 -6.46
N LEU A 111 -6.29 -9.50 -6.87
CA LEU A 111 -6.54 -9.11 -8.26
C LEU A 111 -5.62 -7.96 -8.70
N LEU A 112 -5.42 -6.96 -7.84
CA LEU A 112 -4.52 -5.85 -8.13
C LEU A 112 -3.06 -6.31 -8.24
N VAL A 113 -2.60 -7.19 -7.35
CA VAL A 113 -1.25 -7.76 -7.39
C VAL A 113 -1.04 -8.56 -8.66
N ASP A 114 -1.98 -9.44 -9.02
CA ASP A 114 -1.90 -10.24 -10.25
C ASP A 114 -1.90 -9.37 -11.51
N LYS A 115 -2.71 -8.31 -11.52
CA LYS A 115 -2.73 -7.35 -12.62
C LYS A 115 -1.40 -6.61 -12.73
N THR A 116 -0.85 -6.15 -11.62
CA THR A 116 0.44 -5.45 -11.58
C THR A 116 1.59 -6.33 -12.10
N LYS A 117 1.58 -7.64 -11.76
CA LYS A 117 2.53 -8.61 -12.31
C LYS A 117 2.37 -8.76 -13.84
N LYS A 118 1.12 -8.87 -14.32
CA LYS A 118 0.82 -8.98 -15.77
C LYS A 118 1.20 -7.72 -16.56
N GLU A 119 1.16 -6.55 -15.92
CA GLU A 119 1.59 -5.28 -16.50
C GLU A 119 3.13 -5.16 -16.58
N GLY A 120 3.88 -6.10 -15.97
CA GLY A 120 5.33 -6.22 -16.08
C GLY A 120 6.12 -5.86 -14.82
N ALA A 121 5.47 -5.63 -13.69
CA ALA A 121 6.16 -5.40 -12.43
C ALA A 121 6.81 -6.68 -11.89
N THR A 122 7.96 -6.51 -11.23
CA THR A 122 8.68 -7.60 -10.56
C THR A 122 8.35 -7.59 -9.07
N VAL A 123 7.91 -8.72 -8.51
CA VAL A 123 7.74 -8.88 -7.06
C VAL A 123 9.08 -9.19 -6.41
N LEU A 124 9.54 -8.32 -5.51
CA LEU A 124 10.79 -8.51 -4.77
C LEU A 124 10.60 -9.24 -3.44
N CYS A 125 9.42 -9.12 -2.83
CA CYS A 125 9.00 -9.91 -1.66
C CYS A 125 7.48 -9.85 -1.52
N GLY A 126 6.89 -10.83 -0.82
CA GLY A 126 5.44 -10.93 -0.62
C GLY A 126 4.70 -11.33 -1.89
N GLY A 127 3.54 -10.71 -2.12
CA GLY A 127 2.72 -10.92 -3.31
C GLY A 127 1.79 -12.12 -3.24
N GLN A 128 1.52 -12.60 -2.03
CA GLN A 128 0.68 -13.79 -1.79
C GLN A 128 0.08 -13.78 -0.38
N ARG A 129 -0.83 -14.70 -0.11
CA ARG A 129 -1.24 -15.00 1.28
C ARG A 129 -0.13 -15.76 1.99
N PRO A 130 0.15 -15.44 3.27
CA PRO A 130 1.13 -16.20 4.04
C PRO A 130 0.64 -17.65 4.25
N PRO A 131 1.45 -18.67 3.92
CA PRO A 131 1.02 -20.08 3.97
C PRO A 131 0.76 -20.60 5.40
N THR A 132 1.23 -19.87 6.39
CA THR A 132 1.10 -20.23 7.82
C THR A 132 -0.29 -19.94 8.41
N PHE A 133 -1.13 -19.17 7.71
CA PHE A 133 -2.46 -18.79 8.20
C PHE A 133 -3.57 -19.41 7.34
N ASN A 134 -4.34 -20.33 7.92
CA ASN A 134 -5.51 -20.94 7.28
C ASN A 134 -6.84 -20.23 7.61
N LYS A 135 -6.80 -19.26 8.54
CA LYS A 135 -7.93 -18.42 8.95
C LYS A 135 -7.50 -16.96 9.01
N GLY A 136 -8.46 -16.06 8.73
CA GLY A 136 -8.21 -14.63 8.67
C GLY A 136 -7.83 -14.14 7.27
N TYR A 137 -7.86 -12.83 7.08
CA TYR A 137 -7.64 -12.19 5.79
C TYR A 137 -6.20 -11.64 5.71
N PHE A 138 -5.23 -12.51 5.95
CA PHE A 138 -3.82 -12.14 5.95
C PHE A 138 -3.27 -12.03 4.52
N TYR A 139 -2.40 -11.04 4.31
CA TYR A 139 -1.66 -10.83 3.08
C TYR A 139 -0.23 -10.37 3.39
N GLU A 140 0.74 -10.88 2.65
CA GLU A 140 2.14 -10.53 2.87
C GLU A 140 2.43 -9.09 2.46
N PRO A 141 3.23 -8.33 3.25
CA PRO A 141 3.73 -7.03 2.83
C PRO A 141 4.57 -7.21 1.58
N THR A 142 4.24 -6.43 0.55
CA THR A 142 4.69 -6.67 -0.81
C THR A 142 5.45 -5.47 -1.37
N VAL A 143 6.61 -5.72 -1.96
CA VAL A 143 7.40 -4.72 -2.68
C VAL A 143 7.48 -5.11 -4.15
N PHE A 144 7.14 -4.16 -5.02
CA PHE A 144 7.28 -4.28 -6.47
C PHE A 144 8.37 -3.38 -7.00
N ASP A 145 9.12 -3.87 -7.97
CA ASP A 145 10.01 -3.09 -8.80
C ASP A 145 9.55 -3.09 -10.27
N ASN A 146 10.23 -2.29 -11.11
CA ASN A 146 9.90 -2.12 -12.53
C ASN A 146 8.47 -1.63 -12.77
N VAL A 147 7.92 -0.87 -11.84
CA VAL A 147 6.59 -0.27 -11.98
C VAL A 147 6.66 0.97 -12.86
N LYS A 148 5.62 1.21 -13.66
CA LYS A 148 5.47 2.39 -14.51
C LYS A 148 4.22 3.19 -14.12
N ASP A 149 4.21 4.49 -14.36
CA ASP A 149 3.08 5.38 -14.02
C ASP A 149 1.74 4.96 -14.62
N ASN A 150 1.77 4.27 -15.76
CA ASN A 150 0.57 3.80 -16.42
C ASN A 150 -0.01 2.50 -15.83
N PHE A 151 0.69 1.83 -14.91
CA PHE A 151 0.21 0.62 -14.25
C PHE A 151 -0.99 0.88 -13.35
N THR A 152 -1.84 -0.13 -13.20
CA THR A 152 -3.08 -0.01 -12.41
C THR A 152 -2.80 0.35 -10.96
N ILE A 153 -1.76 -0.24 -10.35
CA ILE A 153 -1.36 0.04 -8.95
C ILE A 153 -0.97 1.50 -8.71
N MET A 154 -0.58 2.24 -9.76
CA MET A 154 -0.25 3.66 -9.68
C MET A 154 -1.47 4.57 -9.86
N LYS A 155 -2.63 4.03 -10.28
CA LYS A 155 -3.88 4.75 -10.55
C LYS A 155 -4.97 4.45 -9.53
N GLU A 156 -4.98 3.25 -8.97
CA GLU A 156 -5.98 2.78 -8.03
C GLU A 156 -5.38 2.67 -6.63
N GLU A 157 -6.07 3.24 -5.63
CA GLU A 157 -5.66 3.11 -4.22
C GLU A 157 -5.68 1.63 -3.80
N PRO A 158 -4.53 1.02 -3.45
CA PRO A 158 -4.49 -0.40 -3.09
C PRO A 158 -5.17 -0.69 -1.75
N PHE A 159 -5.21 0.29 -0.82
CA PHE A 159 -5.70 0.15 0.54
C PHE A 159 -5.23 -1.16 1.19
N GLY A 160 -3.93 -1.40 1.11
CA GLY A 160 -3.27 -2.64 1.51
C GLY A 160 -1.75 -2.50 1.57
N PRO A 161 -1.03 -3.55 1.99
CA PRO A 161 0.41 -3.51 2.29
C PRO A 161 1.29 -3.64 1.04
N LEU A 162 1.10 -2.76 0.04
CA LEU A 162 1.82 -2.79 -1.24
C LEU A 162 2.71 -1.56 -1.41
N ILE A 163 3.96 -1.77 -1.80
CA ILE A 163 4.96 -0.74 -2.13
C ILE A 163 5.37 -0.91 -3.59
N PRO A 164 4.81 -0.15 -4.53
CA PRO A 164 5.32 -0.07 -5.89
C PRO A 164 6.47 0.94 -5.98
N LEU A 165 7.62 0.53 -6.50
CA LEU A 165 8.79 1.38 -6.70
C LEU A 165 8.88 1.86 -8.14
N LEU A 166 9.08 3.15 -8.31
CA LEU A 166 9.24 3.84 -9.58
C LEU A 166 10.46 4.76 -9.50
N THR A 167 11.22 4.83 -10.58
CA THR A 167 12.44 5.65 -10.63
C THR A 167 12.19 6.94 -11.38
N PHE A 168 12.78 8.05 -10.90
CA PHE A 168 12.83 9.34 -11.58
C PHE A 168 14.25 9.90 -11.59
N LYS A 169 14.48 10.92 -12.45
CA LYS A 169 15.74 11.67 -12.62
C LYS A 169 15.63 13.04 -12.01
#